data_0ab90c7cc5adfc1485318a6fb3828fe0
#
_entry.id   0ab90c7cc5adfc1485318a6fb3828fe0
#
_cell.length_a   1.000
_cell.length_b   1.000
_cell.length_c   1.000
_cell.angle_alpha   90.00
_cell.angle_beta   90.00
_cell.angle_gamma   90.00
#
_symmetry.space_group_name_H-M   'P 1'
#
loop_
_entity.id
_entity.type
_entity.pdbx_description
1 polymer ?
#
loop_
_entity_poly.entity_id
_entity_poly.type
_entity_poly.pdbx_seq_one_letter_code
_entity_poly.pdbx_strand_id
1 'polypeptide(L)'
;RRKSCSYRIVRFTKQVWHTLGANLKQGLPLMIANVLLSVIVLLINKMVDGVLGSDGVYMVAVCIQLLLITFVVLNGVLDATFAIGGMLLGEHDITGLKLLNRKVMTFSCAVLVPFSAFVAFAPGAMATLFGADDPALRAELCRVLRIFSAILLPFSLTVLLRGMYQVLGYLVLSVGVAVGQMASIVVAVFVFTQVAAPDMLWWGFPLSA
;
A
#
# COMPACT_ATOMS: atom_id res chain seq x y z
N ARG A 1 -10.55 26.19 -31.73
CA ARG A 1 -11.90 26.42 -31.16
C ARG A 1 -11.93 25.77 -29.77
N ARG A 2 -11.75 26.55 -28.71
CA ARG A 2 -12.00 26.12 -27.33
C ARG A 2 -13.49 25.83 -27.19
N LYS A 3 -13.88 24.55 -27.05
CA LYS A 3 -15.20 24.19 -26.56
C LYS A 3 -15.22 24.56 -25.08
N SER A 4 -15.96 25.61 -24.72
CA SER A 4 -16.26 25.92 -23.33
C SER A 4 -16.97 24.72 -22.72
N CYS A 5 -16.36 24.07 -21.70
CA CYS A 5 -17.07 23.11 -20.86
C CYS A 5 -18.20 23.84 -20.14
N SER A 6 -19.40 23.71 -20.64
CA SER A 6 -20.60 24.20 -19.98
C SER A 6 -21.04 23.13 -18.97
N TYR A 7 -20.81 23.37 -17.69
CA TYR A 7 -21.39 22.55 -16.62
C TYR A 7 -22.92 22.69 -16.66
N ARG A 8 -23.58 21.71 -17.22
CA ARG A 8 -25.04 21.64 -17.23
C ARG A 8 -25.47 20.67 -16.16
N ILE A 9 -26.31 21.13 -15.23
CA ILE A 9 -26.96 20.23 -14.27
C ILE A 9 -27.85 19.29 -15.09
N VAL A 10 -27.44 18.03 -15.18
CA VAL A 10 -28.15 17.00 -15.96
C VAL A 10 -29.22 16.40 -15.06
N ARG A 11 -30.48 16.33 -15.57
CA ARG A 11 -31.55 15.59 -14.89
C ARG A 11 -31.14 14.10 -14.77
N PHE A 12 -31.42 13.50 -13.61
CA PHE A 12 -31.18 12.08 -13.34
C PHE A 12 -31.97 11.21 -14.34
N THR A 13 -31.27 10.72 -15.36
CA THR A 13 -31.81 9.84 -16.40
C THR A 13 -31.33 8.41 -16.13
N LYS A 14 -31.99 7.38 -16.66
CA LYS A 14 -31.54 5.96 -16.57
C LYS A 14 -30.06 5.78 -16.95
N GLN A 15 -29.57 6.59 -17.87
CA GLN A 15 -28.18 6.60 -18.32
C GLN A 15 -27.20 7.03 -17.23
N VAL A 16 -27.57 7.96 -16.36
CA VAL A 16 -26.77 8.37 -15.20
C VAL A 16 -26.65 7.24 -14.19
N TRP A 17 -27.72 6.50 -13.94
CA TRP A 17 -27.70 5.33 -13.06
C TRP A 17 -26.82 4.21 -13.59
N HIS A 18 -26.85 3.96 -14.90
CA HIS A 18 -25.96 2.97 -15.54
C HIS A 18 -24.49 3.36 -15.41
N THR A 19 -24.16 4.64 -15.66
CA THR A 19 -22.80 5.18 -15.51
C THR A 19 -22.33 5.14 -14.05
N LEU A 20 -23.20 5.50 -13.10
CA LEU A 20 -22.94 5.36 -11.66
C LEU A 20 -22.64 3.90 -11.27
N GLY A 21 -23.44 2.95 -11.75
CA GLY A 21 -23.21 1.54 -11.51
C GLY A 21 -21.86 1.03 -12.07
N ALA A 22 -21.46 1.52 -13.24
CA ALA A 22 -20.17 1.20 -13.84
C ALA A 22 -19.01 1.78 -13.02
N ASN A 23 -19.11 3.03 -12.58
CA ASN A 23 -18.11 3.68 -11.76
C ASN A 23 -17.99 3.03 -10.38
N LEU A 24 -19.11 2.65 -9.75
CA LEU A 24 -19.11 1.90 -8.49
C LEU A 24 -18.41 0.56 -8.63
N LYS A 25 -18.65 -0.17 -9.72
CA LYS A 25 -17.95 -1.44 -10.00
C LYS A 25 -16.44 -1.26 -10.14
N GLN A 26 -15.99 -0.16 -10.75
CA GLN A 26 -14.57 0.15 -10.87
C GLN A 26 -13.94 0.57 -9.52
N GLY A 27 -14.69 1.20 -8.63
CA GLY A 27 -14.24 1.57 -7.29
C GLY A 27 -14.26 0.42 -6.28
N LEU A 28 -15.02 -0.66 -6.53
CA LEU A 28 -15.13 -1.80 -5.62
C LEU A 28 -13.78 -2.43 -5.22
N PRO A 29 -12.82 -2.67 -6.12
CA PRO A 29 -11.53 -3.25 -5.76
C PRO A 29 -10.77 -2.41 -4.74
N LEU A 30 -10.80 -1.10 -4.89
CA LEU A 30 -10.15 -0.17 -3.97
C LEU A 30 -10.86 -0.12 -2.61
N MET A 31 -12.19 -0.12 -2.61
CA MET A 31 -13.00 -0.16 -1.39
C MET A 31 -12.75 -1.46 -0.60
N ILE A 32 -12.77 -2.61 -1.27
CA ILE A 32 -12.49 -3.92 -0.65
C ILE A 32 -11.07 -3.92 -0.06
N ALA A 33 -10.07 -3.43 -0.81
CA ALA A 33 -8.70 -3.38 -0.32
C ALA A 33 -8.56 -2.51 0.95
N ASN A 34 -9.22 -1.37 1.02
CA ASN A 34 -9.18 -0.49 2.20
C ASN A 34 -9.90 -1.10 3.41
N VAL A 35 -11.06 -1.74 3.20
CA VAL A 35 -11.78 -2.45 4.27
C VAL A 35 -10.95 -3.62 4.79
N LEU A 36 -10.37 -4.43 3.91
CA LEU A 36 -9.49 -5.54 4.29
C LEU A 36 -8.28 -5.03 5.07
N LEU A 37 -7.64 -3.94 4.64
CA LEU A 37 -6.52 -3.33 5.34
C LEU A 37 -6.91 -2.94 6.78
N SER A 38 -8.08 -2.31 6.96
CA SER A 38 -8.56 -1.92 8.29
C SER A 38 -8.80 -3.12 9.20
N VAL A 39 -9.41 -4.19 8.67
CA VAL A 39 -9.63 -5.44 9.42
C VAL A 39 -8.31 -6.09 9.80
N ILE A 40 -7.34 -6.12 8.88
CA ILE A 40 -6.01 -6.71 9.13
C ILE A 40 -5.26 -5.94 10.20
N VAL A 41 -5.29 -4.61 10.17
CA VAL A 41 -4.67 -3.76 11.21
C VAL A 41 -5.25 -4.08 12.59
N LEU A 42 -6.56 -4.23 12.68
CA LEU A 42 -7.22 -4.62 13.94
C LEU A 42 -6.79 -6.02 14.40
N LEU A 43 -6.71 -6.99 13.49
CA LEU A 43 -6.27 -8.35 13.82
C LEU A 43 -4.82 -8.38 14.29
N ILE A 44 -3.93 -7.69 13.57
CA ILE A 44 -2.51 -7.62 13.93
C ILE A 44 -2.34 -6.97 15.31
N ASN A 45 -3.00 -5.84 15.56
CA ASN A 45 -2.93 -5.18 16.86
C ASN A 45 -3.39 -6.11 18.00
N LYS A 46 -4.49 -6.84 17.81
CA LYS A 46 -4.99 -7.78 18.81
C LYS A 46 -4.04 -8.95 19.04
N MET A 47 -3.41 -9.47 17.97
CA MET A 47 -2.45 -10.57 18.07
C MET A 47 -1.16 -10.13 18.77
N VAL A 48 -0.66 -8.95 18.43
CA VAL A 48 0.58 -8.39 19.00
C VAL A 48 0.37 -7.99 20.47
N ASP A 49 -0.78 -7.41 20.81
CA ASP A 49 -1.13 -7.06 22.19
C ASP A 49 -1.11 -8.30 23.11
N GLY A 50 -1.60 -9.44 22.62
CA GLY A 50 -1.57 -10.71 23.35
C GLY A 50 -0.16 -11.28 23.61
N VAL A 51 0.85 -10.89 22.83
CA VAL A 51 2.22 -11.45 22.90
C VAL A 51 3.22 -10.46 23.50
N LEU A 52 3.19 -9.21 23.07
CA LEU A 52 4.15 -8.16 23.42
C LEU A 52 3.54 -7.02 24.27
N GLY A 53 2.23 -7.04 24.52
CA GLY A 53 1.55 -5.99 25.26
C GLY A 53 1.53 -4.65 24.54
N SER A 54 1.39 -3.55 25.31
CA SER A 54 1.25 -2.18 24.82
C SER A 54 2.43 -1.71 23.98
N ASP A 55 3.65 -2.13 24.32
CA ASP A 55 4.87 -1.73 23.60
C ASP A 55 4.93 -2.33 22.20
N GLY A 56 4.47 -3.58 22.05
CA GLY A 56 4.31 -4.22 20.74
C GLY A 56 3.29 -3.49 19.85
N VAL A 57 2.15 -3.10 20.42
CA VAL A 57 1.12 -2.34 19.69
C VAL A 57 1.65 -0.98 19.24
N TYR A 58 2.43 -0.30 20.10
CA TYR A 58 3.08 0.95 19.73
C TYR A 58 4.04 0.77 18.55
N MET A 59 4.88 -0.26 18.56
CA MET A 59 5.81 -0.55 17.46
C MET A 59 5.08 -0.85 16.15
N VAL A 60 3.98 -1.62 16.19
CA VAL A 60 3.11 -1.86 15.02
C VAL A 60 2.51 -0.55 14.51
N ALA A 61 2.04 0.32 15.40
CA ALA A 61 1.47 1.62 15.00
C ALA A 61 2.51 2.48 14.25
N VAL A 62 3.76 2.51 14.71
CA VAL A 62 4.85 3.20 14.00
C VAL A 62 5.11 2.59 12.63
N CYS A 63 5.15 1.27 12.51
CA CYS A 63 5.31 0.58 11.23
C CYS A 63 4.16 0.90 10.25
N ILE A 64 2.92 0.91 10.73
CA ILE A 64 1.75 1.29 9.93
C ILE A 64 1.86 2.74 9.47
N GLN A 65 2.34 3.65 10.32
CA GLN A 65 2.52 5.05 9.94
C GLN A 65 3.55 5.20 8.81
N LEU A 66 4.64 4.43 8.82
CA LEU A 66 5.59 4.39 7.71
C LEU A 66 4.97 3.86 6.42
N LEU A 67 4.11 2.84 6.50
CA LEU A 67 3.33 2.38 5.35
C LEU A 67 2.42 3.48 4.82
N LEU A 68 1.73 4.23 5.68
CA LEU A 68 0.85 5.32 5.27
C LEU A 68 1.63 6.42 4.53
N ILE A 69 2.82 6.79 5.01
CA ILE A 69 3.70 7.73 4.31
C ILE A 69 4.07 7.19 2.92
N THR A 70 4.43 5.91 2.83
CA THR A 70 4.71 5.24 1.56
C THR A 70 3.49 5.26 0.63
N PHE A 71 2.29 5.00 1.16
CA PHE A 71 1.04 5.03 0.41
C PHE A 71 0.71 6.40 -0.17
N VAL A 72 1.02 7.49 0.52
CA VAL A 72 0.80 8.85 -0.02
C VAL A 72 1.58 9.03 -1.33
N VAL A 73 2.84 8.61 -1.36
CA VAL A 73 3.66 8.67 -2.57
C VAL A 73 3.10 7.76 -3.67
N LEU A 74 2.77 6.51 -3.32
CA LEU A 74 2.24 5.53 -4.27
C LEU A 74 0.91 5.96 -4.87
N ASN A 75 -0.01 6.51 -4.07
CA ASN A 75 -1.30 6.98 -4.57
C ASN A 75 -1.13 8.13 -5.58
N GLY A 76 -0.24 9.09 -5.32
CA GLY A 76 0.04 10.15 -6.29
C GLY A 76 0.57 9.61 -7.63
N VAL A 77 1.43 8.60 -7.58
CA VAL A 77 1.94 7.92 -8.79
C VAL A 77 0.84 7.12 -9.50
N LEU A 78 -0.01 6.43 -8.74
CA LEU A 78 -1.13 5.65 -9.29
C LEU A 78 -2.18 6.54 -9.94
N ASP A 79 -2.55 7.67 -9.34
CA ASP A 79 -3.52 8.60 -9.90
C ASP A 79 -3.05 9.16 -11.25
N ALA A 80 -1.77 9.53 -11.34
CA ALA A 80 -1.15 9.93 -12.61
C ALA A 80 -1.15 8.76 -13.63
N THR A 81 -0.86 7.54 -13.16
CA THR A 81 -0.84 6.34 -14.00
C THR A 81 -2.23 6.01 -14.55
N PHE A 82 -3.29 6.15 -13.74
CA PHE A 82 -4.67 5.94 -14.20
C PHE A 82 -5.08 6.96 -15.24
N ALA A 83 -4.75 8.24 -15.05
CA ALA A 83 -5.10 9.29 -15.99
C ALA A 83 -4.39 9.12 -17.35
N ILE A 84 -3.06 8.93 -17.34
CA ILE A 84 -2.26 8.80 -18.57
C ILE A 84 -2.48 7.44 -19.21
N GLY A 85 -2.51 6.37 -18.42
CA GLY A 85 -2.71 5.00 -18.90
C GLY A 85 -4.06 4.80 -19.55
N GLY A 86 -5.12 5.41 -18.99
CA GLY A 86 -6.46 5.40 -19.59
C GLY A 86 -6.51 6.06 -20.96
N MET A 87 -5.80 7.19 -21.14
CA MET A 87 -5.68 7.86 -22.46
C MET A 87 -4.93 7.00 -23.46
N LEU A 88 -3.77 6.46 -23.09
CA LEU A 88 -2.94 5.61 -23.97
C LEU A 88 -3.67 4.32 -24.34
N LEU A 89 -4.45 3.75 -23.43
CA LEU A 89 -5.27 2.57 -23.69
C LEU A 89 -6.39 2.90 -24.71
N GLY A 90 -7.03 4.07 -24.57
CA GLY A 90 -8.04 4.56 -25.51
C GLY A 90 -7.49 4.81 -26.93
N GLU A 91 -6.23 5.19 -27.04
CA GLU A 91 -5.50 5.40 -28.30
C GLU A 91 -4.89 4.10 -28.85
N HIS A 92 -5.01 2.98 -28.13
CA HIS A 92 -4.36 1.69 -28.45
C HIS A 92 -2.82 1.78 -28.56
N ASP A 93 -2.19 2.75 -27.87
CA ASP A 93 -0.74 2.91 -27.85
C ASP A 93 -0.07 2.01 -26.81
N ILE A 94 0.22 0.78 -27.23
CA ILE A 94 0.90 -0.23 -26.38
C ILE A 94 2.34 0.20 -26.07
N THR A 95 2.99 0.94 -26.98
CA THR A 95 4.37 1.41 -26.77
C THR A 95 4.40 2.46 -25.68
N GLY A 96 3.47 3.41 -25.72
CA GLY A 96 3.26 4.40 -24.66
C GLY A 96 2.96 3.77 -23.32
N LEU A 97 2.11 2.73 -23.26
CA LEU A 97 1.82 2.00 -22.03
C LEU A 97 3.06 1.31 -21.42
N LYS A 98 3.90 0.67 -22.24
CA LYS A 98 5.17 0.08 -21.77
C LYS A 98 6.12 1.15 -21.24
N LEU A 99 6.23 2.29 -21.94
CA LEU A 99 7.05 3.41 -21.50
C LEU A 99 6.53 4.00 -20.19
N LEU A 100 5.22 4.20 -20.05
CA LEU A 100 4.57 4.66 -18.83
C LEU A 100 4.92 3.73 -17.67
N ASN A 101 4.70 2.42 -17.82
CA ASN A 101 5.03 1.44 -16.78
C ASN A 101 6.50 1.52 -16.35
N ARG A 102 7.42 1.57 -17.30
CA ARG A 102 8.86 1.72 -17.02
C ARG A 102 9.16 3.01 -16.24
N LYS A 103 8.56 4.14 -16.62
CA LYS A 103 8.74 5.43 -15.95
C LYS A 103 8.17 5.42 -14.54
N VAL A 104 6.98 4.87 -14.35
CA VAL A 104 6.32 4.70 -13.06
C VAL A 104 7.20 3.87 -12.13
N MET A 105 7.66 2.69 -12.56
CA MET A 105 8.53 1.83 -11.77
C MET A 105 9.86 2.52 -11.41
N THR A 106 10.51 3.16 -12.39
CA THR A 106 11.79 3.87 -12.17
C THR A 106 11.63 5.02 -11.18
N PHE A 107 10.59 5.85 -11.33
CA PHE A 107 10.32 6.96 -10.43
C PHE A 107 10.01 6.48 -9.00
N SER A 108 9.16 5.47 -8.88
CA SER A 108 8.82 4.90 -7.57
C SER A 108 10.03 4.30 -6.88
N CYS A 109 10.87 3.55 -7.60
CA CYS A 109 12.13 3.06 -7.05
C CYS A 109 13.07 4.19 -6.65
N ALA A 110 13.18 5.25 -7.46
CA ALA A 110 14.05 6.40 -7.16
C ALA A 110 13.63 7.14 -5.88
N VAL A 111 12.36 7.12 -5.50
CA VAL A 111 11.86 7.74 -4.27
C VAL A 111 11.88 6.75 -3.10
N LEU A 112 11.44 5.52 -3.32
CA LEU A 112 11.23 4.55 -2.24
C LEU A 112 12.53 3.87 -1.79
N VAL A 113 13.52 3.70 -2.68
CA VAL A 113 14.82 3.13 -2.29
C VAL A 113 15.56 4.04 -1.30
N PRO A 114 15.72 5.35 -1.54
CA PRO A 114 16.30 6.25 -0.54
C PRO A 114 15.48 6.31 0.76
N PHE A 115 14.15 6.30 0.68
CA PHE A 115 13.28 6.29 1.85
C PHE A 115 13.47 5.02 2.68
N SER A 116 13.43 3.84 2.06
CA SER A 116 13.67 2.56 2.72
C SER A 116 15.08 2.49 3.31
N ALA A 117 16.10 2.97 2.57
CA ALA A 117 17.48 3.06 3.05
C ALA A 117 17.58 4.00 4.28
N PHE A 118 16.90 5.15 4.25
CA PHE A 118 16.87 6.06 5.39
C PHE A 118 16.28 5.41 6.65
N VAL A 119 15.16 4.70 6.51
CA VAL A 119 14.56 3.93 7.63
C VAL A 119 15.50 2.84 8.15
N ALA A 120 16.22 2.15 7.25
CA ALA A 120 17.15 1.08 7.61
C ALA A 120 18.40 1.59 8.34
N PHE A 121 19.01 2.68 7.82
CA PHE A 121 20.31 3.17 8.31
C PHE A 121 20.19 4.21 9.42
N ALA A 122 19.07 4.96 9.48
CA ALA A 122 18.83 5.98 10.49
C ALA A 122 17.54 5.72 11.32
N PRO A 123 17.32 4.51 11.86
CA PRO A 123 16.10 4.20 12.61
C PRO A 123 15.97 5.03 13.88
N GLY A 124 17.10 5.48 14.46
CA GLY A 124 17.10 6.35 15.63
C GLY A 124 16.46 7.73 15.39
N ALA A 125 16.60 8.28 14.17
CA ALA A 125 15.92 9.51 13.79
C ALA A 125 14.41 9.31 13.73
N MET A 126 13.97 8.16 13.19
CA MET A 126 12.55 7.78 13.18
C MET A 126 12.01 7.58 14.60
N ALA A 127 12.74 6.84 15.45
CA ALA A 127 12.35 6.63 16.84
C ALA A 127 12.16 7.95 17.61
N THR A 128 13.03 8.94 17.37
CA THR A 128 12.90 10.28 17.95
C THR A 128 11.69 11.03 17.39
N LEU A 129 11.43 10.91 16.09
CA LEU A 129 10.28 11.55 15.44
C LEU A 129 8.94 11.03 15.99
N PHE A 130 8.89 9.75 16.32
CA PHE A 130 7.70 9.10 16.88
C PHE A 130 7.60 9.17 18.40
N GLY A 131 8.57 9.80 19.10
CA GLY A 131 8.51 10.05 20.54
C GLY A 131 8.84 8.83 21.40
N ALA A 132 9.74 7.96 20.95
CA ALA A 132 10.26 6.87 21.76
C ALA A 132 11.32 7.42 22.76
N ASP A 133 10.87 7.85 23.94
CA ASP A 133 11.72 8.47 24.96
C ASP A 133 12.41 7.42 25.86
N ASP A 134 11.78 6.26 26.07
CA ASP A 134 12.38 5.17 26.83
C ASP A 134 13.53 4.51 26.04
N PRO A 135 14.76 4.44 26.61
CA PRO A 135 15.91 3.85 25.95
C PRO A 135 15.71 2.37 25.54
N ALA A 136 15.00 1.58 26.33
CA ALA A 136 14.73 0.17 26.05
C ALA A 136 13.77 0.03 24.85
N LEU A 137 12.64 0.74 24.88
CA LEU A 137 11.65 0.77 23.80
C LEU A 137 12.27 1.30 22.51
N ARG A 138 13.13 2.33 22.60
CA ARG A 138 13.83 2.91 21.46
C ARG A 138 14.78 1.92 20.78
N ALA A 139 15.53 1.14 21.56
CA ALA A 139 16.45 0.15 21.02
C ALA A 139 15.69 -0.94 20.25
N GLU A 140 14.58 -1.41 20.82
CA GLU A 140 13.74 -2.42 20.21
C GLU A 140 13.03 -1.89 18.96
N LEU A 141 12.46 -0.68 19.01
CA LEU A 141 11.86 -0.01 17.86
C LEU A 141 12.88 0.16 16.72
N CYS A 142 14.12 0.54 17.00
CA CYS A 142 15.17 0.64 15.97
C CYS A 142 15.44 -0.71 15.30
N ARG A 143 15.40 -1.81 16.04
CA ARG A 143 15.54 -3.16 15.49
C ARG A 143 14.36 -3.51 14.57
N VAL A 144 13.14 -3.26 15.03
CA VAL A 144 11.91 -3.48 14.27
C VAL A 144 11.90 -2.68 12.97
N LEU A 145 12.25 -1.39 13.01
CA LEU A 145 12.30 -0.51 11.85
C LEU A 145 13.28 -0.99 10.78
N ARG A 146 14.45 -1.51 11.18
CA ARG A 146 15.41 -2.10 10.24
C ARG A 146 14.84 -3.32 9.51
N ILE A 147 14.18 -4.22 10.22
CA ILE A 147 13.53 -5.39 9.63
C ILE A 147 12.38 -4.93 8.72
N PHE A 148 11.57 -4.01 9.20
CA PHE A 148 10.39 -3.51 8.48
C PHE A 148 10.75 -2.73 7.21
N SER A 149 11.91 -2.06 7.16
CA SER A 149 12.38 -1.36 5.95
C SER A 149 12.49 -2.28 4.73
N ALA A 150 12.78 -3.57 4.94
CA ALA A 150 12.88 -4.55 3.87
C ALA A 150 11.55 -4.84 3.17
N ILE A 151 10.39 -4.63 3.84
CA ILE A 151 9.07 -4.85 3.23
C ILE A 151 8.65 -3.68 2.32
N LEU A 152 9.13 -2.46 2.57
CA LEU A 152 8.66 -1.26 1.90
C LEU A 152 8.79 -1.33 0.37
N LEU A 153 9.88 -1.88 -0.13
CA LEU A 153 10.11 -2.01 -1.57
C LEU A 153 9.23 -3.07 -2.23
N PRO A 154 9.24 -4.36 -1.81
CA PRO A 154 8.43 -5.37 -2.46
C PRO A 154 6.93 -5.07 -2.34
N PHE A 155 6.48 -4.58 -1.19
CA PHE A 155 5.11 -4.14 -0.99
C PHE A 155 4.71 -3.04 -1.98
N SER A 156 5.56 -2.04 -2.17
CA SER A 156 5.31 -0.93 -3.08
C SER A 156 5.25 -1.40 -4.54
N LEU A 157 6.14 -2.30 -4.94
CA LEU A 157 6.14 -2.87 -6.29
C LEU A 157 4.85 -3.66 -6.57
N THR A 158 4.39 -4.43 -5.60
CA THR A 158 3.12 -5.18 -5.71
C THR A 158 1.92 -4.23 -5.86
N VAL A 159 1.90 -3.12 -5.11
CA VAL A 159 0.85 -2.10 -5.22
C VAL A 159 0.85 -1.45 -6.62
N LEU A 160 2.02 -1.12 -7.16
CA LEU A 160 2.15 -0.55 -8.50
C LEU A 160 1.74 -1.53 -9.60
N LEU A 161 2.16 -2.80 -9.51
CA LEU A 161 1.75 -3.84 -10.45
C LEU A 161 0.23 -4.03 -10.45
N ARG A 162 -0.38 -4.05 -9.27
CA ARG A 162 -1.83 -4.10 -9.11
C ARG A 162 -2.52 -2.93 -9.81
N GLY A 163 -1.99 -1.71 -9.66
CA GLY A 163 -2.49 -0.52 -10.32
C GLY A 163 -2.40 -0.62 -11.85
N MET A 164 -1.30 -1.16 -12.39
CA MET A 164 -1.16 -1.40 -13.83
C MET A 164 -2.18 -2.42 -14.35
N TYR A 165 -2.44 -3.52 -13.63
CA TYR A 165 -3.50 -4.47 -14.00
C TYR A 165 -4.88 -3.80 -14.00
N GLN A 166 -5.12 -2.87 -13.09
CA GLN A 166 -6.38 -2.11 -13.05
C GLN A 166 -6.53 -1.18 -14.26
N VAL A 167 -5.46 -0.48 -14.68
CA VAL A 167 -5.44 0.33 -15.90
C VAL A 167 -5.74 -0.51 -17.13
N LEU A 168 -5.15 -1.70 -17.24
CA LEU A 168 -5.36 -2.63 -18.35
C LEU A 168 -6.76 -3.30 -18.34
N GLY A 169 -7.59 -3.06 -17.33
CA GLY A 169 -8.92 -3.63 -17.21
C GLY A 169 -8.96 -5.05 -16.62
N TYR A 170 -7.83 -5.59 -16.18
CA TYR A 170 -7.76 -6.90 -15.53
C TYR A 170 -8.16 -6.82 -14.05
N LEU A 171 -9.42 -6.43 -13.79
CA LEU A 171 -9.91 -6.19 -12.41
C LEU A 171 -9.81 -7.43 -11.52
N VAL A 172 -10.13 -8.61 -12.03
CA VAL A 172 -10.07 -9.86 -11.26
C VAL A 172 -8.64 -10.16 -10.81
N LEU A 173 -7.66 -9.93 -11.69
CA LEU A 173 -6.25 -10.12 -11.37
C LEU A 173 -5.77 -9.09 -10.33
N SER A 174 -6.18 -7.83 -10.49
CA SER A 174 -5.88 -6.77 -9.53
C SER A 174 -6.44 -7.07 -8.13
N VAL A 175 -7.70 -7.51 -8.04
CA VAL A 175 -8.31 -7.93 -6.76
C VAL A 175 -7.63 -9.18 -6.21
N GLY A 176 -7.33 -10.16 -7.06
CA GLY A 176 -6.65 -11.40 -6.67
C GLY A 176 -5.28 -11.12 -6.03
N VAL A 177 -4.47 -10.24 -6.63
CA VAL A 177 -3.19 -9.81 -6.07
C VAL A 177 -3.37 -9.09 -4.74
N ALA A 178 -4.37 -8.20 -4.62
CA ALA A 178 -4.65 -7.49 -3.37
C ALA A 178 -5.03 -8.44 -2.24
N VAL A 179 -5.97 -9.36 -2.50
CA VAL A 179 -6.43 -10.35 -1.51
C VAL A 179 -5.28 -11.31 -1.15
N GLY A 180 -4.52 -11.78 -2.15
CA GLY A 180 -3.37 -12.66 -1.94
C GLY A 180 -2.30 -12.01 -1.05
N GLN A 181 -1.96 -10.76 -1.31
CA GLN A 181 -1.02 -9.98 -0.50
C GLN A 181 -1.51 -9.83 0.95
N MET A 182 -2.78 -9.50 1.13
CA MET A 182 -3.35 -9.34 2.46
C MET A 182 -3.44 -10.69 3.21
N ALA A 183 -3.82 -11.76 2.52
CA ALA A 183 -3.85 -13.10 3.11
C ALA A 183 -2.45 -13.57 3.52
N SER A 184 -1.41 -13.31 2.73
CA SER A 184 -0.04 -13.68 3.06
C SER A 184 0.46 -12.97 4.32
N ILE A 185 0.13 -11.67 4.50
CA ILE A 185 0.47 -10.92 5.73
C ILE A 185 -0.20 -11.56 6.96
N VAL A 186 -1.50 -11.85 6.89
CA VAL A 186 -2.22 -12.45 8.01
C VAL A 186 -1.68 -13.84 8.35
N VAL A 187 -1.46 -14.67 7.34
CA VAL A 187 -0.90 -16.02 7.53
C VAL A 187 0.51 -15.94 8.12
N ALA A 188 1.37 -15.06 7.61
CA ALA A 188 2.71 -14.88 8.13
C ALA A 188 2.69 -14.43 9.60
N VAL A 189 1.93 -13.39 9.92
CA VAL A 189 1.82 -12.92 11.32
C VAL A 189 1.25 -14.04 12.22
N PHE A 190 0.22 -14.77 11.78
CA PHE A 190 -0.36 -15.87 12.55
C PHE A 190 0.66 -16.98 12.79
N VAL A 191 1.39 -17.42 11.77
CA VAL A 191 2.41 -18.48 11.91
C VAL A 191 3.52 -18.03 12.87
N PHE A 192 4.00 -16.80 12.73
CA PHE A 192 5.07 -16.30 13.61
C PHE A 192 4.59 -16.08 15.06
N THR A 193 3.32 -15.77 15.29
CA THR A 193 2.79 -15.67 16.67
C THR A 193 2.61 -17.02 17.34
N GLN A 194 2.40 -18.11 16.58
CA GLN A 194 2.16 -19.44 17.14
C GLN A 194 3.43 -20.31 17.25
N VAL A 195 4.38 -20.14 16.33
CA VAL A 195 5.49 -21.07 16.14
C VAL A 195 6.84 -20.46 16.54
N ALA A 196 6.99 -19.14 16.52
CA ALA A 196 8.26 -18.47 16.70
C ALA A 196 8.38 -17.75 18.05
N ALA A 197 9.63 -17.52 18.47
CA ALA A 197 9.90 -16.64 19.61
C ALA A 197 9.41 -15.21 19.32
N PRO A 198 9.07 -14.41 20.36
CA PRO A 198 8.57 -13.04 20.21
C PRO A 198 9.43 -12.17 19.30
N ASP A 199 10.74 -12.39 19.29
CA ASP A 199 11.72 -11.69 18.46
C ASP A 199 11.58 -11.95 16.95
N MET A 200 11.01 -13.09 16.56
CA MET A 200 10.85 -13.48 15.17
C MET A 200 9.54 -12.98 14.54
N LEU A 201 8.62 -12.49 15.33
CA LEU A 201 7.32 -11.96 14.86
C LEU A 201 7.49 -10.89 13.79
N TRP A 202 8.50 -10.05 13.93
CA TRP A 202 8.79 -8.95 12.99
C TRP A 202 9.26 -9.42 11.62
N TRP A 203 9.84 -10.64 11.51
CA TRP A 203 10.22 -11.24 10.22
C TRP A 203 9.02 -11.71 9.39
N GLY A 204 7.86 -11.89 10.02
CA GLY A 204 6.63 -12.24 9.32
C GLY A 204 6.21 -11.20 8.29
N PHE A 205 6.47 -9.93 8.53
CA PHE A 205 6.12 -8.85 7.60
C PHE A 205 6.95 -8.87 6.31
N PRO A 206 8.30 -8.89 6.33
CA PRO A 206 9.10 -8.97 5.11
C PRO A 206 8.90 -10.25 4.30
N LEU A 207 8.62 -11.37 4.96
CA LEU A 207 8.43 -12.66 4.28
C LEU A 207 7.06 -12.78 3.59
N SER A 208 6.10 -11.92 3.93
CA SER A 208 4.75 -11.91 3.36
C SER A 208 4.58 -10.97 2.17
N ALA A 209 5.56 -10.12 1.85
CA ALA A 209 5.50 -9.11 0.79
C ALA A 209 5.86 -9.68 -0.58
#